data_1f05f6cfd4afb7c8414c15a1452e64ec
#
_entry.id   1f05f6cfd4afb7c8414c15a1452e64ec
#
_cell.length_a   1.000
_cell.length_b   1.000
_cell.length_c   1.000
_cell.angle_alpha   90.00
_cell.angle_beta   90.00
_cell.angle_gamma   90.00
#
_symmetry.space_group_name_H-M   'P 1'
#
loop_
_entity.id
_entity.type
_entity.pdbx_description
1 polymer ?
#
loop_
_entity_poly.entity_id
_entity_poly.type
_entity_poly.pdbx_seq_one_letter_code
_entity_poly.pdbx_strand_id
1 'polypeptide(L)'
;MGTPLDKIPVYDPLRDIPVLLHIQDKQKQLVPFVPNSMQADYLGRKTHRNIVLKARQMGFSVGELADNLLRTVTVPGTNYAIVSHDETLARNLLVDFVRPWLRQLEVFGMCPTIGRSNENEITFPNMKSSIRILSSKGDSPGRGKTYHILHATESAFWKDGGEVMAGLLASVPPTGIVTVESTPNGAQGWFFKEYNAAARGTSRNADSNASEFTAFFYPWWWDKTYQKAIQDKGEFIRSLTTDEKRLMARNDLSLEQINWRRAQIRQSERGEGLFLQEYPEDDISCFLTSGSSVFRGPAVDRLIRNLRKPMDGNPDIGLKIFEEPIPGRAYVIGADTAEGIGRPGHDADYSAAVVLDARTMEHVATLRTNTIPPEEFALHLRDLGLQYNEAYLAVERRSSGYSVNRMLRDQLGYPNLHIEVDPDKPWKEIDAYNVGHMTSGKTKPNMIAMFGEALRTGDFTTYDEDLLREIQTYTYEENAAGRVTAGGSGDAHDDIIMAAMIAVYVREYAPVSRSRRAAPVHLVA
;
A
#
# COMPACT_ATOMS: atom_id res chain seq x y z
N MET A 1 -52.84 25.10 0.74
CA MET A 1 -51.71 26.02 0.85
C MET A 1 -50.47 25.13 1.03
N GLY A 2 -49.73 24.89 -0.07
CA GLY A 2 -48.52 24.07 -0.06
C GLY A 2 -47.41 24.78 0.73
N THR A 3 -46.73 24.04 1.58
CA THR A 3 -45.59 24.50 2.38
C THR A 3 -44.43 24.90 1.46
N PRO A 4 -43.68 25.98 1.77
CA PRO A 4 -42.61 26.48 0.91
C PRO A 4 -41.33 25.62 0.93
N LEU A 5 -41.42 24.31 1.11
CA LEU A 5 -40.30 23.39 1.10
C LEU A 5 -39.68 23.18 -0.29
N ASP A 6 -40.39 23.56 -1.36
CA ASP A 6 -39.93 23.41 -2.74
C ASP A 6 -38.92 24.48 -3.20
N LYS A 7 -38.49 25.38 -2.30
CA LYS A 7 -37.56 26.50 -2.61
C LYS A 7 -36.30 26.53 -1.79
N ILE A 8 -35.95 25.48 -1.04
CA ILE A 8 -34.61 25.40 -0.41
C ILE A 8 -33.63 25.03 -1.54
N PRO A 9 -32.68 25.91 -1.88
CA PRO A 9 -31.66 25.55 -2.87
C PRO A 9 -30.96 24.30 -2.39
N VAL A 10 -30.80 23.33 -3.27
CA VAL A 10 -30.02 22.11 -2.99
C VAL A 10 -28.64 22.55 -2.46
N TYR A 11 -28.25 22.03 -1.30
CA TYR A 11 -26.94 22.31 -0.70
C TYR A 11 -25.82 22.00 -1.69
N ASP A 12 -24.94 22.96 -1.91
CA ASP A 12 -23.77 22.87 -2.75
C ASP A 12 -22.53 23.33 -1.94
N PRO A 13 -21.59 22.43 -1.61
CA PRO A 13 -20.45 22.78 -0.76
C PRO A 13 -19.57 23.87 -1.37
N LEU A 14 -19.39 23.92 -2.68
CA LEU A 14 -18.53 24.92 -3.33
C LEU A 14 -19.14 26.32 -3.34
N ARG A 15 -20.45 26.41 -3.35
CA ARG A 15 -21.19 27.67 -3.27
C ARG A 15 -21.40 28.12 -1.82
N ASP A 16 -21.80 27.20 -0.94
CA ASP A 16 -22.35 27.54 0.36
C ASP A 16 -21.27 27.71 1.44
N ILE A 17 -20.18 26.94 1.39
CA ILE A 17 -19.07 27.06 2.34
C ILE A 17 -18.49 28.50 2.35
N PRO A 18 -18.10 29.10 1.21
CA PRO A 18 -17.52 30.45 1.22
C PRO A 18 -18.45 31.55 1.68
N VAL A 19 -19.76 31.34 1.54
CA VAL A 19 -20.77 32.31 1.94
C VAL A 19 -21.06 32.25 3.44
N LEU A 20 -21.09 31.02 3.99
CA LEU A 20 -21.58 30.77 5.35
C LEU A 20 -20.46 30.68 6.39
N LEU A 21 -19.26 30.28 5.98
CA LEU A 21 -18.16 29.98 6.90
C LEU A 21 -16.95 30.87 6.64
N HIS A 22 -16.32 31.31 7.73
CA HIS A 22 -15.07 32.08 7.70
C HIS A 22 -14.01 31.36 8.54
N ILE A 23 -12.77 31.46 8.09
CA ILE A 23 -11.60 30.92 8.79
C ILE A 23 -10.58 32.02 9.07
N GLN A 24 -9.72 31.77 10.03
CA GLN A 24 -8.57 32.63 10.29
C GLN A 24 -7.43 32.23 9.34
N ASP A 25 -6.96 33.16 8.53
CA ASP A 25 -5.82 32.93 7.63
C ASP A 25 -4.46 32.92 8.39
N LYS A 26 -3.36 32.70 7.67
CA LYS A 26 -1.99 32.71 8.25
C LYS A 26 -1.59 34.09 8.83
N GLN A 27 -2.26 35.16 8.43
CA GLN A 27 -2.09 36.51 8.91
C GLN A 27 -3.05 36.85 10.06
N LYS A 28 -3.79 35.86 10.57
CA LYS A 28 -4.79 35.96 11.64
C LYS A 28 -6.00 36.88 11.27
N GLN A 29 -6.24 37.06 9.98
CA GLN A 29 -7.43 37.74 9.50
C GLN A 29 -8.59 36.76 9.33
N LEU A 30 -9.80 37.16 9.71
CA LEU A 30 -11.00 36.37 9.45
C LEU A 30 -11.43 36.59 8.00
N VAL A 31 -11.35 35.54 7.19
CA VAL A 31 -11.66 35.59 5.77
C VAL A 31 -12.70 34.52 5.40
N PRO A 32 -13.48 34.70 4.32
CA PRO A 32 -14.36 33.65 3.83
C PRO A 32 -13.58 32.34 3.61
N PHE A 33 -14.16 31.21 3.98
CA PHE A 33 -13.54 29.92 3.76
C PHE A 33 -13.73 29.49 2.30
N VAL A 34 -12.87 29.95 1.43
CA VAL A 34 -12.83 29.52 0.04
C VAL A 34 -12.06 28.20 -0.07
N PRO A 35 -12.70 27.10 -0.50
CA PRO A 35 -12.02 25.83 -0.71
C PRO A 35 -10.82 25.99 -1.67
N ASN A 36 -9.65 25.51 -1.27
CA ASN A 36 -8.48 25.48 -2.15
C ASN A 36 -8.69 24.45 -3.28
N SER A 37 -7.76 24.38 -4.25
CA SER A 37 -7.89 23.53 -5.44
C SER A 37 -8.14 22.07 -5.11
N MET A 38 -7.46 21.52 -4.10
CA MET A 38 -7.64 20.13 -3.64
C MET A 38 -8.99 19.94 -2.96
N GLN A 39 -9.38 20.84 -2.07
CA GLN A 39 -10.69 20.79 -1.39
C GLN A 39 -11.83 20.91 -2.40
N ALA A 40 -11.70 21.79 -3.38
CA ALA A 40 -12.72 21.99 -4.43
C ALA A 40 -12.85 20.76 -5.33
N ASP A 41 -11.73 20.15 -5.76
CA ASP A 41 -11.75 18.90 -6.54
C ASP A 41 -12.41 17.77 -5.74
N TYR A 42 -12.03 17.59 -4.49
CA TYR A 42 -12.60 16.55 -3.64
C TYR A 42 -14.10 16.75 -3.41
N LEU A 43 -14.51 17.95 -2.97
CA LEU A 43 -15.91 18.24 -2.67
C LEU A 43 -16.81 18.10 -3.92
N GLY A 44 -16.27 18.43 -5.09
CA GLY A 44 -16.99 18.26 -6.36
C GLY A 44 -17.11 16.81 -6.85
N ARG A 45 -16.24 15.92 -6.37
CA ARG A 45 -16.18 14.50 -6.78
C ARG A 45 -16.52 13.52 -5.67
N LYS A 46 -16.77 14.00 -4.45
CA LYS A 46 -17.09 13.21 -3.26
C LYS A 46 -18.27 12.26 -3.51
N THR A 47 -18.10 11.01 -3.10
CA THR A 47 -19.10 9.95 -3.19
C THR A 47 -19.61 9.53 -1.81
N HIS A 48 -20.36 8.43 -1.72
CA HIS A 48 -20.79 7.87 -0.43
C HIS A 48 -19.64 7.18 0.32
N ARG A 49 -18.63 6.66 -0.37
CA ARG A 49 -17.47 5.97 0.22
C ARG A 49 -16.20 6.56 -0.39
N ASN A 50 -15.40 7.21 0.41
CA ASN A 50 -14.20 7.93 -0.04
C ASN A 50 -12.99 7.53 0.79
N ILE A 51 -11.89 7.20 0.12
CA ILE A 51 -10.58 6.98 0.76
C ILE A 51 -9.55 7.93 0.14
N VAL A 52 -8.89 8.71 1.00
CA VAL A 52 -8.10 9.87 0.56
C VAL A 52 -6.68 9.76 1.09
N LEU A 53 -5.75 9.59 0.18
CA LEU A 53 -4.31 9.68 0.41
C LEU A 53 -3.83 11.09 0.07
N LYS A 54 -3.27 11.78 1.03
CA LYS A 54 -2.92 13.20 0.88
C LYS A 54 -1.58 13.56 1.50
N ALA A 55 -1.00 14.68 1.09
CA ALA A 55 0.11 15.30 1.80
C ALA A 55 -0.36 15.98 3.10
N ARG A 56 0.60 16.14 4.00
CA ARG A 56 0.40 16.80 5.30
C ARG A 56 0.03 18.28 5.11
N GLN A 57 -0.81 18.81 6.02
CA GLN A 57 -1.15 20.22 6.17
C GLN A 57 -1.80 20.89 4.94
N MET A 58 -2.45 20.15 4.08
CA MET A 58 -3.19 20.70 2.93
C MET A 58 -4.59 21.24 3.28
N GLY A 59 -5.00 21.17 4.55
CA GLY A 59 -6.32 21.62 5.01
C GLY A 59 -7.47 20.69 4.65
N PHE A 60 -7.20 19.44 4.23
CA PHE A 60 -8.23 18.48 3.82
C PHE A 60 -9.28 18.27 4.91
N SER A 61 -8.85 17.92 6.12
CA SER A 61 -9.74 17.64 7.26
C SER A 61 -10.66 18.82 7.60
N VAL A 62 -10.17 20.06 7.41
CA VAL A 62 -10.96 21.28 7.64
C VAL A 62 -12.04 21.47 6.57
N GLY A 63 -11.72 21.20 5.30
CA GLY A 63 -12.71 21.23 4.21
C GLY A 63 -13.79 20.18 4.37
N GLU A 64 -13.41 18.95 4.73
CA GLU A 64 -14.34 17.86 5.01
C GLU A 64 -15.23 18.17 6.23
N LEU A 65 -14.65 18.76 7.26
CA LEU A 65 -15.38 19.18 8.45
C LEU A 65 -16.43 20.26 8.15
N ALA A 66 -16.12 21.22 7.28
CA ALA A 66 -17.04 22.29 6.87
C ALA A 66 -18.24 21.72 6.10
N ASP A 67 -17.98 20.86 5.12
CA ASP A 67 -19.05 20.18 4.36
C ASP A 67 -19.96 19.36 5.29
N ASN A 68 -19.37 18.55 6.15
CA ASN A 68 -20.12 17.67 7.04
C ASN A 68 -20.88 18.43 8.13
N LEU A 69 -20.34 19.55 8.63
CA LEU A 69 -21.06 20.45 9.53
C LEU A 69 -22.31 20.99 8.87
N LEU A 70 -22.19 21.60 7.67
CA LEU A 70 -23.33 22.20 6.98
C LEU A 70 -24.41 21.15 6.68
N ARG A 71 -24.03 19.92 6.27
CA ARG A 71 -24.97 18.79 6.11
C ARG A 71 -25.67 18.46 7.42
N THR A 72 -24.94 18.43 8.54
CA THR A 72 -25.50 18.06 9.86
C THR A 72 -26.52 19.08 10.38
N VAL A 73 -26.29 20.37 10.11
CA VAL A 73 -27.18 21.42 10.58
C VAL A 73 -28.33 21.73 9.60
N THR A 74 -28.28 21.26 8.36
CA THR A 74 -29.32 21.48 7.35
C THR A 74 -30.23 20.28 7.12
N VAL A 75 -29.73 19.05 7.38
CA VAL A 75 -30.48 17.80 7.18
C VAL A 75 -30.87 17.20 8.53
N PRO A 76 -32.18 17.16 8.88
CA PRO A 76 -32.65 16.58 10.13
C PRO A 76 -32.27 15.09 10.26
N GLY A 77 -32.01 14.66 11.50
CA GLY A 77 -31.69 13.27 11.82
C GLY A 77 -30.25 12.87 11.50
N THR A 78 -29.37 13.80 11.13
CA THR A 78 -27.99 13.52 10.75
C THR A 78 -27.09 13.39 11.97
N ASN A 79 -26.54 12.20 12.20
CA ASN A 79 -25.47 11.98 13.17
C ASN A 79 -24.13 11.93 12.45
N TYR A 80 -23.23 12.82 12.83
CA TYR A 80 -21.88 12.94 12.29
C TYR A 80 -20.87 12.44 13.33
N ALA A 81 -19.98 11.50 12.96
CA ALA A 81 -18.87 11.03 13.77
C ALA A 81 -17.54 11.45 13.16
N ILE A 82 -16.66 12.03 13.99
CA ILE A 82 -15.26 12.28 13.68
C ILE A 82 -14.46 11.25 14.48
N VAL A 83 -13.67 10.42 13.81
CA VAL A 83 -12.88 9.36 14.44
C VAL A 83 -11.40 9.64 14.25
N SER A 84 -10.64 9.63 15.35
CA SER A 84 -9.19 9.84 15.33
C SER A 84 -8.50 8.91 16.33
N HIS A 85 -7.24 8.57 16.07
CA HIS A 85 -6.38 7.90 17.06
C HIS A 85 -5.88 8.85 18.15
N ASP A 86 -5.90 10.14 17.88
CA ASP A 86 -5.60 11.22 18.83
C ASP A 86 -6.87 12.05 19.09
N GLU A 87 -7.49 11.79 20.24
CA GLU A 87 -8.68 12.50 20.66
C GLU A 87 -8.43 14.01 20.81
N THR A 88 -7.22 14.42 21.16
CA THR A 88 -6.87 15.84 21.32
C THR A 88 -6.95 16.57 19.99
N LEU A 89 -6.41 15.95 18.91
CA LEU A 89 -6.54 16.51 17.56
C LEU A 89 -8.00 16.64 17.14
N ALA A 90 -8.82 15.61 17.38
CA ALA A 90 -10.23 15.65 17.03
C ALA A 90 -11.00 16.69 17.86
N ARG A 91 -10.70 16.84 19.16
CA ARG A 91 -11.28 17.91 20.01
C ARG A 91 -10.92 19.30 19.53
N ASN A 92 -9.67 19.50 19.09
CA ASN A 92 -9.24 20.77 18.52
C ASN A 92 -10.05 21.12 17.27
N LEU A 93 -10.42 20.15 16.42
CA LEU A 93 -11.32 20.42 15.29
C LEU A 93 -12.68 20.97 15.73
N LEU A 94 -13.26 20.45 16.82
CA LEU A 94 -14.51 21.01 17.36
C LEU A 94 -14.32 22.43 17.94
N VAL A 95 -13.23 22.65 18.68
CA VAL A 95 -12.98 23.92 19.38
C VAL A 95 -12.60 25.02 18.39
N ASP A 96 -11.69 24.72 17.47
CA ASP A 96 -11.07 25.72 16.61
C ASP A 96 -11.91 26.04 15.37
N PHE A 97 -12.77 25.10 14.93
CA PHE A 97 -13.56 25.25 13.70
C PHE A 97 -15.05 25.13 13.94
N VAL A 98 -15.56 23.99 14.45
CA VAL A 98 -17.01 23.75 14.51
C VAL A 98 -17.72 24.77 15.37
N ARG A 99 -17.22 25.07 16.57
CA ARG A 99 -17.85 26.03 17.48
C ARG A 99 -17.83 27.47 16.95
N PRO A 100 -16.73 28.01 16.42
CA PRO A 100 -16.73 29.28 15.72
C PRO A 100 -17.70 29.33 14.56
N TRP A 101 -17.77 28.29 13.73
CA TRP A 101 -18.69 28.22 12.61
C TRP A 101 -20.16 28.15 13.04
N LEU A 102 -20.50 27.45 14.11
CA LEU A 102 -21.86 27.46 14.65
C LEU A 102 -22.28 28.87 15.09
N ARG A 103 -21.37 29.65 15.73
CA ARG A 103 -21.64 31.06 16.08
C ARG A 103 -21.84 31.92 14.83
N GLN A 104 -21.11 31.68 13.76
CA GLN A 104 -21.32 32.38 12.48
C GLN A 104 -22.70 32.04 11.90
N LEU A 105 -23.08 30.77 11.92
CA LEU A 105 -24.39 30.31 11.46
C LEU A 105 -25.55 30.86 12.31
N GLU A 106 -25.33 31.14 13.61
CA GLU A 106 -26.30 31.84 14.45
C GLU A 106 -26.63 33.23 13.90
N VAL A 107 -25.62 33.97 13.42
CA VAL A 107 -25.80 35.31 12.82
C VAL A 107 -26.69 35.24 11.57
N PHE A 108 -26.63 34.17 10.81
CA PHE A 108 -27.49 33.93 9.64
C PHE A 108 -28.82 33.29 9.99
N GLY A 109 -29.11 33.00 11.28
CA GLY A 109 -30.32 32.27 11.69
C GLY A 109 -30.34 30.82 11.22
N MET A 110 -29.20 30.24 10.85
CA MET A 110 -29.06 28.89 10.31
C MET A 110 -28.53 27.86 11.34
N CYS A 111 -28.11 28.31 12.53
CA CYS A 111 -27.68 27.40 13.59
C CYS A 111 -28.91 26.78 14.27
N PRO A 112 -29.02 25.44 14.32
CA PRO A 112 -30.08 24.80 15.09
C PRO A 112 -29.87 25.04 16.59
N THR A 113 -30.94 24.88 17.38
CA THR A 113 -30.82 24.95 18.85
C THR A 113 -29.80 23.94 19.35
N ILE A 114 -28.76 24.45 20.02
CA ILE A 114 -27.73 23.62 20.64
C ILE A 114 -28.25 23.10 21.98
N GLY A 115 -28.25 21.78 22.16
CA GLY A 115 -28.56 21.13 23.42
C GLY A 115 -27.31 20.91 24.25
N ARG A 116 -26.77 19.68 24.22
CA ARG A 116 -25.49 19.37 24.87
C ARG A 116 -24.32 19.91 24.00
N SER A 117 -23.35 20.54 24.65
CA SER A 117 -22.11 20.96 24.03
C SER A 117 -20.96 20.75 25.01
N ASN A 118 -20.22 19.67 24.82
CA ASN A 118 -19.01 19.35 25.60
C ASN A 118 -17.83 19.03 24.69
N GLU A 119 -16.71 18.59 25.21
CA GLU A 119 -15.49 18.33 24.45
C GLU A 119 -15.65 17.27 23.35
N ASN A 120 -16.57 16.32 23.50
CA ASN A 120 -16.71 15.16 22.61
C ASN A 120 -18.04 15.13 21.85
N GLU A 121 -19.01 16.00 22.20
CA GLU A 121 -20.32 15.94 21.56
C GLU A 121 -20.99 17.32 21.50
N ILE A 122 -21.63 17.61 20.37
CA ILE A 122 -22.59 18.69 20.19
C ILE A 122 -23.89 18.06 19.69
N THR A 123 -25.03 18.38 20.36
CA THR A 123 -26.34 17.88 19.96
C THR A 123 -27.26 18.99 19.52
N PHE A 124 -28.12 18.71 18.55
CA PHE A 124 -29.14 19.60 18.00
C PHE A 124 -30.53 18.96 18.18
N PRO A 125 -31.16 19.12 19.38
CA PRO A 125 -32.39 18.39 19.73
C PRO A 125 -33.54 18.58 18.74
N ASN A 126 -33.73 19.80 18.28
CA ASN A 126 -34.83 20.15 17.33
C ASN A 126 -34.61 19.50 15.96
N MET A 127 -33.37 19.23 15.59
CA MET A 127 -33.00 18.52 14.35
C MET A 127 -32.85 17.02 14.55
N LYS A 128 -32.84 16.53 15.79
CA LYS A 128 -32.44 15.13 16.12
C LYS A 128 -31.08 14.76 15.54
N SER A 129 -30.18 15.75 15.42
CA SER A 129 -28.84 15.62 14.84
C SER A 129 -27.77 15.76 15.92
N SER A 130 -26.57 15.27 15.63
CA SER A 130 -25.43 15.40 16.55
C SER A 130 -24.10 15.31 15.82
N ILE A 131 -23.06 15.91 16.42
CA ILE A 131 -21.66 15.74 16.06
C ILE A 131 -20.97 15.08 17.24
N ARG A 132 -20.21 14.00 16.99
CA ARG A 132 -19.45 13.29 18.01
C ARG A 132 -18.02 13.04 17.60
N ILE A 133 -17.13 13.12 18.60
CA ILE A 133 -15.76 12.62 18.51
C ILE A 133 -15.71 11.21 19.08
N LEU A 134 -15.08 10.32 18.33
CA LEU A 134 -14.82 8.94 18.73
C LEU A 134 -13.30 8.68 18.68
N SER A 135 -12.85 7.84 19.59
CA SER A 135 -11.47 7.35 19.61
C SER A 135 -11.34 6.04 18.86
N SER A 136 -10.32 5.89 18.03
CA SER A 136 -9.99 4.59 17.42
C SER A 136 -9.31 3.62 18.40
N LYS A 137 -8.97 4.08 19.62
CA LYS A 137 -8.33 3.25 20.67
C LYS A 137 -9.32 2.55 21.61
N GLY A 138 -10.63 2.77 21.46
CA GLY A 138 -11.65 2.17 22.32
C GLY A 138 -12.07 0.78 21.85
N ASP A 139 -12.56 -0.03 22.80
CA ASP A 139 -12.95 -1.45 22.58
C ASP A 139 -14.08 -1.69 21.59
N SER A 140 -14.67 -0.68 21.00
CA SER A 140 -15.62 -0.78 19.89
C SER A 140 -16.17 0.61 19.54
N PRO A 141 -15.44 1.46 18.85
CA PRO A 141 -15.95 2.75 18.41
C PRO A 141 -17.16 2.54 17.48
N GLY A 142 -18.22 3.32 17.68
CA GLY A 142 -19.42 3.27 16.82
C GLY A 142 -20.55 2.36 17.30
N ARG A 143 -20.37 1.46 18.26
CA ARG A 143 -21.46 0.61 18.74
C ARG A 143 -22.59 1.40 19.44
N GLY A 144 -23.83 1.02 19.15
CA GLY A 144 -25.03 1.55 19.81
C GLY A 144 -25.59 2.84 19.23
N LYS A 145 -25.03 3.38 18.11
CA LYS A 145 -25.60 4.53 17.41
C LYS A 145 -25.39 4.39 15.89
N THR A 146 -26.37 4.85 15.12
CA THR A 146 -26.25 4.96 13.68
C THR A 146 -25.62 6.33 13.32
N TYR A 147 -24.59 6.32 12.49
CA TYR A 147 -23.93 7.52 11.95
C TYR A 147 -24.23 7.65 10.47
N HIS A 148 -24.75 8.81 10.08
CA HIS A 148 -25.06 9.12 8.69
C HIS A 148 -23.86 9.72 7.95
N ILE A 149 -22.91 10.27 8.73
CA ILE A 149 -21.64 10.78 8.23
C ILE A 149 -20.53 10.28 9.15
N LEU A 150 -19.51 9.67 8.57
CA LEU A 150 -18.31 9.17 9.25
C LEU A 150 -17.07 9.80 8.62
N HIS A 151 -16.28 10.53 9.41
CA HIS A 151 -14.99 11.08 9.00
C HIS A 151 -13.88 10.45 9.86
N ALA A 152 -13.13 9.55 9.27
CA ALA A 152 -11.99 8.86 9.87
C ALA A 152 -10.69 9.57 9.44
N THR A 153 -10.03 10.25 10.39
CA THR A 153 -8.83 11.04 10.12
C THR A 153 -7.56 10.35 10.60
N GLU A 154 -6.49 10.47 9.84
CA GLU A 154 -5.17 9.85 10.07
C GLU A 154 -5.25 8.33 10.30
N SER A 155 -6.09 7.66 9.50
CA SER A 155 -6.44 6.26 9.71
C SER A 155 -5.29 5.27 9.42
N ALA A 156 -4.28 5.64 8.63
CA ALA A 156 -3.07 4.84 8.44
C ALA A 156 -2.26 4.64 9.74
N PHE A 157 -2.48 5.50 10.76
CA PHE A 157 -1.80 5.43 12.06
C PHE A 157 -2.61 4.69 13.13
N TRP A 158 -3.76 4.13 12.78
CA TRP A 158 -4.60 3.43 13.75
C TRP A 158 -4.04 2.03 14.01
N LYS A 159 -3.87 1.71 15.30
CA LYS A 159 -3.61 0.35 15.73
C LYS A 159 -4.88 -0.47 15.49
N ASP A 160 -4.74 -1.69 14.99
CA ASP A 160 -5.86 -2.60 14.70
C ASP A 160 -6.96 -1.97 13.82
N GLY A 161 -6.52 -1.10 12.86
CA GLY A 161 -7.41 -0.29 12.02
C GLY A 161 -8.48 -1.10 11.27
N GLY A 162 -8.23 -2.37 10.96
CA GLY A 162 -9.19 -3.27 10.31
C GLY A 162 -10.41 -3.56 11.18
N GLU A 163 -10.22 -3.95 12.44
CA GLU A 163 -11.32 -4.22 13.38
C GLU A 163 -12.10 -2.94 13.71
N VAL A 164 -11.39 -1.84 13.92
CA VAL A 164 -11.99 -0.53 14.19
C VAL A 164 -12.88 -0.11 13.02
N MET A 165 -12.38 -0.20 11.79
CA MET A 165 -13.14 0.19 10.59
C MET A 165 -14.32 -0.73 10.33
N ALA A 166 -14.20 -2.04 10.54
CA ALA A 166 -15.31 -2.97 10.42
C ALA A 166 -16.47 -2.60 11.37
N GLY A 167 -16.16 -2.27 12.64
CA GLY A 167 -17.14 -1.82 13.63
C GLY A 167 -17.79 -0.48 13.26
N LEU A 168 -17.00 0.47 12.75
CA LEU A 168 -17.49 1.79 12.33
C LEU A 168 -18.38 1.69 11.09
N LEU A 169 -17.96 0.96 10.05
CA LEU A 169 -18.73 0.78 8.82
C LEU A 169 -20.07 0.10 9.07
N ALA A 170 -20.13 -0.88 9.99
CA ALA A 170 -21.38 -1.50 10.40
C ALA A 170 -22.37 -0.52 11.07
N SER A 171 -21.90 0.62 11.57
CA SER A 171 -22.73 1.67 12.18
C SER A 171 -23.26 2.69 11.15
N VAL A 172 -22.79 2.62 9.89
CA VAL A 172 -23.17 3.57 8.83
C VAL A 172 -24.16 2.92 7.86
N PRO A 173 -25.34 3.51 7.61
CA PRO A 173 -26.29 2.97 6.65
C PRO A 173 -25.74 3.04 5.21
N PRO A 174 -26.28 2.25 4.26
CA PRO A 174 -25.81 2.25 2.86
C PRO A 174 -25.81 3.63 2.20
N THR A 175 -26.75 4.50 2.57
CA THR A 175 -26.86 5.89 2.09
C THR A 175 -25.99 6.89 2.84
N GLY A 176 -25.29 6.46 3.89
CA GLY A 176 -24.42 7.32 4.68
C GLY A 176 -23.12 7.64 3.95
N ILE A 177 -22.49 8.73 4.35
CA ILE A 177 -21.22 9.19 3.78
C ILE A 177 -20.08 8.74 4.68
N VAL A 178 -19.07 8.10 4.10
CA VAL A 178 -17.82 7.73 4.78
C VAL A 178 -16.66 8.38 4.06
N THR A 179 -15.86 9.11 4.80
CA THR A 179 -14.58 9.66 4.33
C THR A 179 -13.47 9.18 5.25
N VAL A 180 -12.53 8.45 4.69
CA VAL A 180 -11.32 7.98 5.37
C VAL A 180 -10.13 8.70 4.78
N GLU A 181 -9.35 9.41 5.59
CA GLU A 181 -8.22 10.17 5.09
C GLU A 181 -6.97 9.97 5.94
N SER A 182 -5.81 9.98 5.27
CA SER A 182 -4.52 9.91 5.95
C SER A 182 -3.37 10.42 5.07
N THR A 183 -2.25 10.76 5.71
CA THR A 183 -0.93 10.65 5.09
C THR A 183 -0.52 9.17 5.10
N PRO A 184 0.40 8.73 4.22
CA PRO A 184 0.86 7.34 4.20
C PRO A 184 1.64 6.99 5.48
N ASN A 185 1.49 5.74 5.95
CA ASN A 185 2.21 5.22 7.11
C ASN A 185 2.65 3.77 6.88
N GLY A 186 3.55 3.56 5.93
CA GLY A 186 4.01 2.22 5.56
C GLY A 186 3.03 1.46 4.66
N ALA A 187 3.57 0.43 4.01
CA ALA A 187 2.81 -0.43 3.11
C ALA A 187 2.07 -1.54 3.88
N GLN A 188 1.40 -1.20 4.98
CA GLN A 188 0.72 -2.14 5.87
C GLN A 188 -0.57 -1.55 6.44
N GLY A 189 -1.37 -2.40 7.08
CA GLY A 189 -2.61 -2.02 7.75
C GLY A 189 -3.79 -1.82 6.80
N TRP A 190 -4.96 -1.58 7.40
CA TRP A 190 -6.22 -1.50 6.67
C TRP A 190 -6.24 -0.37 5.65
N PHE A 191 -5.75 0.83 6.00
CA PHE A 191 -5.77 1.98 5.10
C PHE A 191 -4.99 1.72 3.80
N PHE A 192 -3.79 1.14 3.90
CA PHE A 192 -2.99 0.77 2.74
C PHE A 192 -3.70 -0.27 1.86
N LYS A 193 -4.21 -1.35 2.46
CA LYS A 193 -4.92 -2.42 1.74
C LYS A 193 -6.13 -1.86 1.00
N GLU A 194 -6.97 -1.09 1.69
CA GLU A 194 -8.21 -0.53 1.16
C GLU A 194 -7.96 0.54 0.10
N TYR A 195 -6.98 1.45 0.33
CA TYR A 195 -6.60 2.45 -0.66
C TYR A 195 -6.16 1.80 -1.97
N ASN A 196 -5.28 0.81 -1.90
CA ASN A 196 -4.81 0.09 -3.08
C ASN A 196 -5.93 -0.70 -3.78
N ALA A 197 -6.84 -1.32 -3.05
CA ALA A 197 -8.00 -1.98 -3.62
C ALA A 197 -8.90 -0.97 -4.36
N ALA A 198 -9.17 0.18 -3.74
CA ALA A 198 -9.95 1.26 -4.34
C ALA A 198 -9.29 1.90 -5.58
N ALA A 199 -7.99 2.17 -5.52
CA ALA A 199 -7.24 2.77 -6.62
C ALA A 199 -7.16 1.85 -7.86
N ARG A 200 -7.16 0.51 -7.66
CA ARG A 200 -7.19 -0.49 -8.74
C ARG A 200 -8.59 -0.83 -9.22
N GLY A 201 -9.58 -0.68 -8.37
CA GLY A 201 -10.96 -1.14 -8.56
C GLY A 201 -11.75 -0.42 -9.64
N THR A 202 -11.09 0.27 -10.57
CA THR A 202 -11.71 0.81 -11.79
C THR A 202 -12.09 -0.26 -12.82
N SER A 203 -11.78 -1.53 -12.56
CA SER A 203 -12.30 -2.65 -13.37
C SER A 203 -13.67 -3.07 -12.83
N ARG A 204 -14.73 -2.55 -13.43
CA ARG A 204 -16.14 -2.85 -13.16
C ARG A 204 -16.58 -4.28 -13.54
N ASN A 205 -15.73 -5.25 -13.44
CA ASN A 205 -16.08 -6.66 -13.62
C ASN A 205 -16.04 -7.36 -12.27
N ALA A 206 -17.22 -7.57 -11.72
CA ALA A 206 -17.73 -8.66 -10.87
C ALA A 206 -16.77 -9.47 -9.98
N ASP A 207 -15.64 -8.92 -9.51
CA ASP A 207 -14.84 -9.57 -8.49
C ASP A 207 -15.39 -9.21 -7.11
N SER A 208 -15.71 -10.23 -6.33
CA SER A 208 -16.24 -10.12 -4.96
C SER A 208 -15.30 -9.39 -3.98
N ASN A 209 -14.11 -9.00 -4.42
CA ASN A 209 -13.08 -8.28 -3.64
C ASN A 209 -12.88 -6.82 -4.09
N ALA A 210 -13.74 -6.26 -4.92
CA ALA A 210 -13.64 -4.85 -5.30
C ALA A 210 -14.01 -3.94 -4.13
N SER A 211 -13.17 -2.96 -3.82
CA SER A 211 -13.46 -1.95 -2.81
C SER A 211 -14.70 -1.13 -3.18
N GLU A 212 -15.54 -0.82 -2.18
CA GLU A 212 -16.66 0.11 -2.32
C GLU A 212 -16.20 1.58 -2.31
N PHE A 213 -14.94 1.85 -1.98
CA PHE A 213 -14.40 3.18 -1.85
C PHE A 213 -13.95 3.77 -3.19
N THR A 214 -14.16 5.07 -3.34
CA THR A 214 -13.53 5.89 -4.40
C THR A 214 -12.21 6.42 -3.85
N ALA A 215 -11.10 6.10 -4.51
CA ALA A 215 -9.77 6.56 -4.12
C ALA A 215 -9.49 7.97 -4.65
N PHE A 216 -8.90 8.80 -3.79
CA PHE A 216 -8.41 10.13 -4.12
C PHE A 216 -6.94 10.24 -3.71
N PHE A 217 -6.11 10.80 -4.58
CA PHE A 217 -4.71 11.09 -4.31
C PHE A 217 -4.41 12.57 -4.48
N TYR A 218 -3.86 13.19 -3.43
CA TYR A 218 -3.47 14.60 -3.44
C TYR A 218 -2.01 14.77 -3.02
N PRO A 219 -1.09 14.82 -4.00
CA PRO A 219 0.33 15.09 -3.76
C PRO A 219 0.55 16.52 -3.30
N TRP A 220 1.72 16.76 -2.67
CA TRP A 220 2.03 18.03 -2.01
C TRP A 220 1.93 19.28 -2.92
N TRP A 221 2.19 19.15 -4.20
CA TRP A 221 2.17 20.29 -5.13
C TRP A 221 0.77 20.82 -5.49
N TRP A 222 -0.28 20.18 -5.03
CA TRP A 222 -1.63 20.76 -5.10
C TRP A 222 -1.76 21.98 -4.20
N ASP A 223 -0.94 22.09 -3.12
CA ASP A 223 -0.83 23.32 -2.35
C ASP A 223 0.20 24.24 -2.99
N LYS A 224 -0.29 25.32 -3.63
CA LYS A 224 0.55 26.33 -4.28
C LYS A 224 1.43 27.13 -3.32
N THR A 225 1.23 27.02 -2.02
CA THR A 225 2.07 27.68 -1.00
C THR A 225 3.39 26.93 -0.76
N TYR A 226 3.52 25.67 -1.20
CA TYR A 226 4.75 24.87 -1.07
C TYR A 226 5.77 25.28 -2.11
N GLN A 227 6.32 26.48 -1.93
CA GLN A 227 7.31 27.13 -2.79
C GLN A 227 8.39 27.82 -1.97
N LYS A 228 9.61 27.86 -2.49
CA LYS A 228 10.74 28.58 -1.89
C LYS A 228 11.49 29.38 -2.95
N ALA A 229 11.64 30.66 -2.72
CA ALA A 229 12.35 31.57 -3.64
C ALA A 229 13.79 31.08 -3.93
N ILE A 230 14.23 31.31 -5.16
CA ILE A 230 15.56 30.93 -5.66
C ILE A 230 16.37 32.20 -5.87
N GLN A 231 17.60 32.23 -5.33
CA GLN A 231 18.49 33.39 -5.47
C GLN A 231 19.11 33.45 -6.88
N ASP A 232 19.70 32.35 -7.35
CA ASP A 232 20.26 32.23 -8.70
C ASP A 232 19.54 31.11 -9.47
N LYS A 233 18.62 31.50 -10.36
CA LYS A 233 17.87 30.54 -11.17
C LYS A 233 18.77 29.80 -12.17
N GLY A 234 19.82 30.47 -12.69
CA GLY A 234 20.72 29.86 -13.66
C GLY A 234 21.55 28.73 -13.04
N GLU A 235 22.11 28.95 -11.87
CA GLU A 235 22.82 27.93 -11.10
C GLU A 235 21.88 26.81 -10.68
N PHE A 236 20.70 27.14 -10.19
CA PHE A 236 19.70 26.17 -9.77
C PHE A 236 19.29 25.21 -10.92
N ILE A 237 19.05 25.75 -12.13
CA ILE A 237 18.69 24.94 -13.30
C ILE A 237 19.84 23.97 -13.66
N ARG A 238 21.11 24.43 -13.59
CA ARG A 238 22.27 23.56 -13.85
C ARG A 238 22.42 22.46 -12.80
N SER A 239 21.98 22.68 -11.57
CA SER A 239 22.05 21.74 -10.46
C SER A 239 20.91 20.71 -10.45
N LEU A 240 19.89 20.83 -11.32
CA LEU A 240 18.76 19.91 -11.35
C LEU A 240 19.20 18.50 -11.73
N THR A 241 18.81 17.53 -10.91
CA THR A 241 19.00 16.11 -11.20
C THR A 241 18.07 15.65 -12.34
N THR A 242 18.37 14.50 -12.91
CA THR A 242 17.52 13.90 -13.95
C THR A 242 16.11 13.59 -13.41
N ASP A 243 16.02 13.12 -12.17
CA ASP A 243 14.74 12.75 -11.55
C ASP A 243 13.91 14.00 -11.23
N GLU A 244 14.52 15.08 -10.76
CA GLU A 244 13.82 16.37 -10.57
C GLU A 244 13.29 16.93 -11.89
N LYS A 245 14.05 16.85 -12.98
CA LYS A 245 13.59 17.26 -14.32
C LYS A 245 12.39 16.44 -14.79
N ARG A 246 12.40 15.11 -14.51
CA ARG A 246 11.27 14.23 -14.81
C ARG A 246 10.04 14.56 -13.96
N LEU A 247 10.25 14.76 -12.65
CA LEU A 247 9.19 15.12 -11.73
C LEU A 247 8.51 16.43 -12.16
N MET A 248 9.30 17.44 -12.52
CA MET A 248 8.82 18.72 -13.04
C MET A 248 8.01 18.54 -14.33
N ALA A 249 8.55 17.82 -15.30
CA ALA A 249 7.91 17.63 -16.60
C ALA A 249 6.60 16.84 -16.51
N ARG A 250 6.53 15.86 -15.61
CA ARG A 250 5.34 15.02 -15.40
C ARG A 250 4.20 15.76 -14.71
N ASN A 251 4.52 16.68 -13.79
CA ASN A 251 3.54 17.28 -12.88
C ASN A 251 3.46 18.81 -13.00
N ASP A 252 4.08 19.40 -14.03
CA ASP A 252 4.12 20.86 -14.27
C ASP A 252 4.59 21.67 -13.06
N LEU A 253 5.70 21.23 -12.43
CA LEU A 253 6.21 21.86 -11.22
C LEU A 253 7.13 23.02 -11.55
N SER A 254 7.05 24.10 -10.75
CA SER A 254 7.96 25.23 -10.83
C SER A 254 9.33 24.93 -10.20
N LEU A 255 10.34 25.72 -10.55
CA LEU A 255 11.66 25.66 -9.92
C LEU A 255 11.57 25.95 -8.41
N GLU A 256 10.70 26.87 -8.01
CA GLU A 256 10.46 27.25 -6.63
C GLU A 256 9.86 26.09 -5.80
N GLN A 257 9.02 25.26 -6.41
CA GLN A 257 8.49 24.03 -5.79
C GLN A 257 9.61 23.00 -5.61
N ILE A 258 10.49 22.81 -6.57
CA ILE A 258 11.66 21.92 -6.43
C ILE A 258 12.63 22.44 -5.35
N ASN A 259 12.83 23.75 -5.29
CA ASN A 259 13.66 24.34 -4.23
C ASN A 259 13.05 24.12 -2.83
N TRP A 260 11.73 24.21 -2.70
CA TRP A 260 11.00 23.86 -1.48
C TRP A 260 11.19 22.39 -1.14
N ARG A 261 10.99 21.48 -2.09
CA ARG A 261 11.21 20.03 -1.94
C ARG A 261 12.61 19.72 -1.37
N ARG A 262 13.65 20.26 -2.00
CA ARG A 262 15.04 20.12 -1.53
C ARG A 262 15.24 20.65 -0.10
N ALA A 263 14.59 21.74 0.23
CA ALA A 263 14.68 22.32 1.57
C ALA A 263 14.02 21.42 2.62
N GLN A 264 12.84 20.85 2.33
CA GLN A 264 12.15 19.92 3.22
C GLN A 264 12.94 18.62 3.43
N ILE A 265 13.49 18.02 2.35
CA ILE A 265 14.32 16.82 2.45
C ILE A 265 15.56 17.06 3.33
N ARG A 266 16.21 18.23 3.20
CA ARG A 266 17.37 18.59 4.03
C ARG A 266 17.04 18.82 5.51
N GLN A 267 15.84 19.28 5.81
CA GLN A 267 15.37 19.51 7.19
C GLN A 267 14.90 18.21 7.86
N SER A 268 14.64 17.18 7.08
CA SER A 268 14.17 15.89 7.60
C SER A 268 15.35 15.10 8.16
N GLU A 269 15.28 14.67 9.43
CA GLU A 269 16.29 13.81 10.06
C GLU A 269 16.42 12.44 9.35
N ARG A 270 15.36 11.99 8.68
CA ARG A 270 15.32 10.72 7.92
C ARG A 270 15.44 10.94 6.40
N GLY A 271 15.79 12.16 5.96
CA GLY A 271 16.00 12.49 4.55
C GLY A 271 14.75 12.35 3.68
N GLU A 272 14.95 11.89 2.45
CA GLU A 272 13.88 11.79 1.43
C GLU A 272 12.77 10.82 1.83
N GLY A 273 13.07 9.77 2.59
CA GLY A 273 12.06 8.80 3.02
C GLY A 273 10.96 9.41 3.87
N LEU A 274 11.29 10.17 4.91
CA LEU A 274 10.30 10.86 5.74
C LEU A 274 9.58 11.96 4.93
N PHE A 275 10.29 12.61 4.00
CA PHE A 275 9.67 13.60 3.12
C PHE A 275 8.55 12.95 2.29
N LEU A 276 8.80 11.83 1.62
CA LEU A 276 7.81 11.15 0.79
C LEU A 276 6.62 10.60 1.61
N GLN A 277 6.84 10.24 2.87
CA GLN A 277 5.77 9.88 3.79
C GLN A 277 4.85 11.06 4.11
N GLU A 278 5.43 12.24 4.41
CA GLU A 278 4.66 13.42 4.79
C GLU A 278 4.14 14.19 3.56
N TYR A 279 4.86 14.12 2.44
CA TYR A 279 4.62 14.83 1.20
C TYR A 279 4.70 13.89 0.00
N PRO A 280 3.72 13.01 -0.17
CA PRO A 280 3.71 12.01 -1.23
C PRO A 280 3.78 12.62 -2.62
N GLU A 281 4.55 11.97 -3.50
CA GLU A 281 4.77 12.34 -4.90
C GLU A 281 4.08 11.37 -5.87
N ASP A 282 3.80 10.18 -5.43
CA ASP A 282 2.94 9.19 -6.08
C ASP A 282 2.28 8.32 -5.00
N ASP A 283 1.23 7.63 -5.36
CA ASP A 283 0.39 6.86 -4.46
C ASP A 283 0.89 5.43 -4.22
N ILE A 284 2.07 5.09 -4.74
CA ILE A 284 2.74 3.81 -4.55
C ILE A 284 3.97 3.99 -3.66
N SER A 285 4.94 4.82 -4.10
CA SER A 285 6.22 4.96 -3.39
C SER A 285 6.10 5.61 -2.02
N CYS A 286 5.06 6.42 -1.80
CA CYS A 286 4.85 7.09 -0.53
C CYS A 286 4.61 6.15 0.65
N PHE A 287 4.05 4.98 0.42
CA PHE A 287 3.88 3.97 1.45
C PHE A 287 5.18 3.23 1.80
N LEU A 288 6.18 3.31 0.95
CA LEU A 288 7.39 2.50 0.99
C LEU A 288 8.49 3.06 1.88
N THR A 289 8.39 4.33 2.22
CA THR A 289 9.46 5.09 2.86
C THR A 289 9.36 5.13 4.39
N SER A 290 8.26 4.67 4.96
CA SER A 290 7.93 4.85 6.38
C SER A 290 8.24 3.67 7.30
N GLY A 291 8.99 2.65 6.84
CA GLY A 291 9.32 1.47 7.65
C GLY A 291 10.82 1.13 7.70
N SER A 292 11.18 0.11 8.48
CA SER A 292 12.51 -0.52 8.50
C SER A 292 12.74 -1.47 7.31
N SER A 293 12.25 -1.13 6.10
CA SER A 293 12.39 -1.98 4.91
C SER A 293 13.85 -2.37 4.66
N VAL A 294 14.08 -3.64 4.37
CA VAL A 294 15.39 -4.21 4.07
C VAL A 294 15.95 -3.67 2.75
N PHE A 295 15.07 -3.46 1.75
CA PHE A 295 15.43 -3.03 0.41
C PHE A 295 14.88 -1.62 0.13
N ARG A 296 15.76 -0.65 -0.13
CA ARG A 296 15.42 0.77 -0.22
C ARG A 296 16.17 1.53 -1.32
N GLY A 297 15.69 2.75 -1.58
CA GLY A 297 16.39 3.76 -2.33
C GLY A 297 16.28 3.62 -3.84
N PRO A 298 17.18 4.25 -4.61
CA PRO A 298 17.09 4.35 -6.09
C PRO A 298 16.99 3.02 -6.82
N ALA A 299 17.35 1.92 -6.15
CA ALA A 299 17.22 0.56 -6.69
C ALA A 299 15.75 0.17 -6.87
N VAL A 300 14.93 0.39 -5.85
CA VAL A 300 13.50 0.09 -5.88
C VAL A 300 12.77 1.04 -6.83
N ASP A 301 13.16 2.33 -6.87
CA ASP A 301 12.61 3.31 -7.82
C ASP A 301 12.84 2.93 -9.28
N ARG A 302 13.95 2.25 -9.60
CA ARG A 302 14.19 1.70 -10.94
C ARG A 302 13.20 0.60 -11.30
N LEU A 303 12.84 -0.27 -10.35
CA LEU A 303 11.89 -1.36 -10.59
C LEU A 303 10.48 -0.81 -10.90
N ILE A 304 10.04 0.25 -10.22
CA ILE A 304 8.75 0.90 -10.48
C ILE A 304 8.60 1.30 -11.96
N ARG A 305 9.69 1.77 -12.57
CA ARG A 305 9.67 2.21 -13.98
C ARG A 305 9.55 1.06 -14.98
N ASN A 306 9.87 -0.15 -14.57
CA ASN A 306 9.83 -1.35 -15.42
C ASN A 306 8.50 -2.09 -15.35
N LEU A 307 7.60 -1.71 -14.42
CA LEU A 307 6.31 -2.38 -14.25
C LEU A 307 5.49 -2.38 -15.54
N ARG A 308 4.96 -3.54 -15.88
CA ARG A 308 4.05 -3.72 -17.00
C ARG A 308 3.10 -4.88 -16.74
N LYS A 309 2.01 -4.90 -17.49
CA LYS A 309 1.09 -6.04 -17.45
C LYS A 309 1.77 -7.29 -18.01
N PRO A 310 1.44 -8.48 -17.50
CA PRO A 310 1.89 -9.72 -18.11
C PRO A 310 1.41 -9.78 -19.56
N MET A 311 2.24 -10.35 -20.43
CA MET A 311 1.91 -10.53 -21.84
C MET A 311 1.08 -11.79 -22.08
N ASP A 312 1.20 -12.78 -21.19
CA ASP A 312 0.46 -14.04 -21.17
C ASP A 312 0.33 -14.57 -19.74
N GLY A 313 -0.40 -15.64 -19.53
CA GLY A 313 -0.54 -16.30 -18.23
C GLY A 313 -1.87 -17.05 -18.07
N ASN A 314 -2.08 -17.54 -16.86
CA ASN A 314 -3.34 -18.19 -16.48
C ASN A 314 -3.79 -17.63 -15.11
N PRO A 315 -4.78 -16.73 -15.08
CA PRO A 315 -5.27 -16.13 -13.84
C PRO A 315 -5.85 -17.15 -12.85
N ASP A 316 -6.41 -18.26 -13.31
CA ASP A 316 -7.06 -19.27 -12.45
C ASP A 316 -6.06 -19.93 -11.49
N ILE A 317 -4.80 -20.03 -11.91
CA ILE A 317 -3.71 -20.55 -11.09
C ILE A 317 -2.70 -19.49 -10.65
N GLY A 318 -2.95 -18.22 -10.97
CA GLY A 318 -2.06 -17.11 -10.63
C GLY A 318 -0.75 -17.08 -11.42
N LEU A 319 -0.72 -17.64 -12.64
CA LEU A 319 0.45 -17.58 -13.54
C LEU A 319 0.46 -16.27 -14.34
N LYS A 320 1.60 -15.58 -14.29
CA LYS A 320 1.90 -14.37 -15.07
C LYS A 320 3.18 -14.58 -15.86
N ILE A 321 3.17 -14.34 -17.16
CA ILE A 321 4.32 -14.41 -18.05
C ILE A 321 4.62 -13.01 -18.56
N PHE A 322 5.82 -12.52 -18.32
CA PHE A 322 6.29 -11.19 -18.75
C PHE A 322 7.22 -11.26 -19.98
N GLU A 323 7.95 -12.36 -20.12
CA GLU A 323 8.82 -12.66 -21.27
C GLU A 323 8.74 -14.14 -21.62
N GLU A 324 8.60 -14.44 -22.92
CA GLU A 324 8.65 -15.79 -23.43
C GLU A 324 10.05 -16.40 -23.35
N PRO A 325 10.16 -17.72 -23.16
CA PRO A 325 11.46 -18.38 -23.10
C PRO A 325 12.21 -18.29 -24.45
N ILE A 326 13.45 -17.87 -24.39
CA ILE A 326 14.32 -17.81 -25.57
C ILE A 326 15.05 -19.15 -25.71
N PRO A 327 14.95 -19.83 -26.86
CA PRO A 327 15.64 -21.10 -27.09
C PRO A 327 17.14 -21.05 -26.77
N GLY A 328 17.63 -22.03 -26.00
CA GLY A 328 19.04 -22.13 -25.63
C GLY A 328 19.48 -21.26 -24.47
N ARG A 329 18.62 -20.41 -23.91
CA ARG A 329 18.88 -19.71 -22.65
C ARG A 329 18.64 -20.61 -21.46
N ALA A 330 19.46 -20.43 -20.43
CA ALA A 330 19.28 -21.07 -19.13
C ALA A 330 18.37 -20.20 -18.24
N TYR A 331 17.44 -20.84 -17.53
CA TYR A 331 16.55 -20.21 -16.58
C TYR A 331 16.67 -20.85 -15.21
N VAL A 332 16.36 -20.10 -14.16
CA VAL A 332 16.32 -20.56 -12.78
C VAL A 332 14.95 -20.29 -12.20
N ILE A 333 14.41 -21.27 -11.50
CA ILE A 333 13.17 -21.13 -10.73
C ILE A 333 13.48 -21.29 -9.25
N GLY A 334 13.15 -20.26 -8.46
CA GLY A 334 13.02 -20.37 -7.02
C GLY A 334 11.54 -20.50 -6.66
N ALA A 335 11.23 -21.34 -5.69
CA ALA A 335 9.88 -21.52 -5.24
C ALA A 335 9.79 -21.62 -3.71
N ASP A 336 8.81 -20.92 -3.14
CA ASP A 336 8.39 -21.01 -1.75
C ASP A 336 6.99 -21.64 -1.70
N THR A 337 6.75 -22.54 -0.74
CA THR A 337 5.54 -23.35 -0.72
C THR A 337 4.79 -23.21 0.59
N ALA A 338 3.51 -22.86 0.50
CA ALA A 338 2.58 -22.83 1.62
C ALA A 338 1.90 -24.20 1.84
N GLU A 339 1.34 -24.40 3.02
CA GLU A 339 0.58 -25.63 3.34
C GLU A 339 -0.78 -25.71 2.63
N GLY A 340 -1.16 -24.64 1.88
CA GLY A 340 -2.35 -24.56 1.02
C GLY A 340 -3.67 -24.49 1.78
N ILE A 341 -4.70 -23.96 1.14
CA ILE A 341 -6.11 -23.85 1.53
C ILE A 341 -6.33 -23.16 2.88
N GLY A 342 -6.59 -21.85 2.82
CA GLY A 342 -6.90 -21.00 3.96
C GLY A 342 -8.11 -21.50 4.74
N ARG A 343 -8.05 -21.30 6.07
CA ARG A 343 -9.22 -21.48 6.94
C ARG A 343 -10.16 -20.29 6.75
N PRO A 344 -11.48 -20.47 6.80
CA PRO A 344 -12.41 -19.34 6.73
C PRO A 344 -12.05 -18.26 7.76
N GLY A 345 -11.78 -17.03 7.29
CA GLY A 345 -11.43 -15.88 8.12
C GLY A 345 -9.94 -15.58 8.30
N HIS A 346 -9.03 -16.40 7.74
CA HIS A 346 -7.60 -16.10 7.65
C HIS A 346 -7.16 -16.12 6.18
N ASP A 347 -6.41 -15.09 5.74
CA ASP A 347 -5.72 -15.13 4.45
C ASP A 347 -4.72 -16.30 4.48
N ALA A 348 -4.84 -17.23 3.53
CA ALA A 348 -3.90 -18.33 3.39
C ALA A 348 -2.58 -17.82 2.82
N ASP A 349 -1.48 -18.34 3.35
CA ASP A 349 -0.17 -18.15 2.76
C ASP A 349 -0.16 -18.64 1.31
N TYR A 350 0.60 -17.99 0.44
CA TYR A 350 0.68 -18.32 -0.96
C TYR A 350 1.86 -19.27 -1.23
N SER A 351 1.63 -20.24 -2.11
CA SER A 351 2.73 -20.89 -2.82
C SER A 351 3.15 -19.99 -3.98
N ALA A 352 4.43 -19.66 -4.06
CA ALA A 352 4.97 -18.76 -5.07
C ALA A 352 6.20 -19.36 -5.78
N ALA A 353 6.34 -19.07 -7.09
CA ALA A 353 7.54 -19.36 -7.86
C ALA A 353 7.90 -18.18 -8.76
N VAL A 354 9.19 -17.91 -8.87
CA VAL A 354 9.77 -16.86 -9.69
C VAL A 354 10.74 -17.46 -10.69
N VAL A 355 10.58 -17.13 -11.96
CA VAL A 355 11.48 -17.56 -13.04
C VAL A 355 12.41 -16.40 -13.39
N LEU A 356 13.72 -16.64 -13.35
CA LEU A 356 14.76 -15.71 -13.76
C LEU A 356 15.52 -16.21 -14.98
N ASP A 357 15.84 -15.31 -15.92
CA ASP A 357 16.92 -15.57 -16.88
C ASP A 357 18.25 -15.69 -16.09
N ALA A 358 18.92 -16.84 -16.21
CA ALA A 358 20.11 -17.12 -15.41
C ALA A 358 21.29 -16.18 -15.70
N ARG A 359 21.32 -15.54 -16.88
CA ARG A 359 22.40 -14.62 -17.29
C ARG A 359 22.14 -13.19 -16.86
N THR A 360 20.90 -12.70 -17.06
CA THR A 360 20.56 -11.29 -16.87
C THR A 360 19.93 -10.99 -15.52
N MET A 361 19.48 -12.02 -14.75
CA MET A 361 18.63 -11.90 -13.56
C MET A 361 17.32 -11.15 -13.83
N GLU A 362 16.86 -11.14 -15.07
CA GLU A 362 15.57 -10.61 -15.45
C GLU A 362 14.47 -11.57 -14.98
N HIS A 363 13.51 -11.05 -14.24
CA HIS A 363 12.34 -11.79 -13.78
C HIS A 363 11.33 -11.88 -14.92
N VAL A 364 11.10 -13.09 -15.44
CA VAL A 364 10.34 -13.34 -16.67
C VAL A 364 8.97 -13.96 -16.45
N ALA A 365 8.74 -14.64 -15.31
CA ALA A 365 7.42 -15.18 -14.97
C ALA A 365 7.25 -15.36 -13.46
N THR A 366 6.00 -15.22 -13.00
CA THR A 366 5.55 -15.51 -11.62
C THR A 366 4.42 -16.54 -11.65
N LEU A 367 4.49 -17.52 -10.76
CA LEU A 367 3.33 -18.34 -10.37
C LEU A 367 3.05 -18.06 -8.89
N ARG A 368 1.83 -17.58 -8.56
CA ARG A 368 1.42 -17.29 -7.19
C ARG A 368 0.00 -17.73 -6.92
N THR A 369 -0.18 -18.66 -6.01
CA THR A 369 -1.50 -19.24 -5.74
C THR A 369 -1.66 -19.63 -4.27
N ASN A 370 -2.88 -19.53 -3.75
CA ASN A 370 -3.28 -20.03 -2.43
C ASN A 370 -4.53 -20.94 -2.51
N THR A 371 -4.88 -21.37 -3.73
CA THR A 371 -6.11 -22.12 -4.00
C THR A 371 -5.85 -23.56 -4.42
N ILE A 372 -4.61 -23.91 -4.76
CA ILE A 372 -4.23 -25.25 -5.20
C ILE A 372 -3.35 -25.96 -4.15
N PRO A 373 -3.50 -27.29 -3.99
CA PRO A 373 -2.70 -28.04 -3.02
C PRO A 373 -1.24 -28.20 -3.50
N PRO A 374 -0.29 -28.51 -2.58
CA PRO A 374 1.14 -28.65 -2.90
C PRO A 374 1.44 -29.66 -4.02
N GLU A 375 0.68 -30.73 -4.13
CA GLU A 375 0.84 -31.75 -5.17
C GLU A 375 0.50 -31.18 -6.56
N GLU A 376 -0.55 -30.39 -6.66
CA GLU A 376 -0.93 -29.71 -7.92
C GLU A 376 0.07 -28.60 -8.25
N PHE A 377 0.56 -27.87 -7.25
CA PHE A 377 1.62 -26.88 -7.41
C PHE A 377 2.89 -27.50 -7.98
N ALA A 378 3.26 -28.75 -7.58
CA ALA A 378 4.39 -29.49 -8.15
C ALA A 378 4.22 -29.77 -9.65
N LEU A 379 3.00 -30.07 -10.12
CA LEU A 379 2.71 -30.23 -11.55
C LEU A 379 2.95 -28.94 -12.33
N HIS A 380 2.43 -27.84 -11.81
CA HIS A 380 2.62 -26.51 -12.43
C HIS A 380 4.09 -26.07 -12.43
N LEU A 381 4.85 -26.35 -11.36
CA LEU A 381 6.30 -26.09 -11.32
C LEU A 381 7.05 -26.87 -12.39
N ARG A 382 6.71 -28.19 -12.56
CA ARG A 382 7.29 -29.00 -13.64
C ARG A 382 7.00 -28.40 -15.01
N ASP A 383 5.75 -28.06 -15.28
CA ASP A 383 5.31 -27.57 -16.59
C ASP A 383 5.96 -26.21 -16.90
N LEU A 384 6.00 -25.31 -15.91
CA LEU A 384 6.70 -24.02 -16.00
C LEU A 384 8.20 -24.23 -16.25
N GLY A 385 8.83 -25.15 -15.52
CA GLY A 385 10.24 -25.45 -15.70
C GLY A 385 10.56 -26.02 -17.08
N LEU A 386 9.70 -26.90 -17.62
CA LEU A 386 9.84 -27.45 -18.99
C LEU A 386 9.64 -26.36 -20.04
N GLN A 387 8.66 -25.48 -19.86
CA GLN A 387 8.41 -24.32 -20.73
C GLN A 387 9.66 -23.43 -20.81
N TYR A 388 10.32 -23.17 -19.68
CA TYR A 388 11.55 -22.38 -19.61
C TYR A 388 12.84 -23.21 -19.79
N ASN A 389 12.89 -24.03 -20.84
CA ASN A 389 14.06 -24.81 -21.28
C ASN A 389 14.60 -25.78 -20.22
N GLU A 390 13.72 -26.44 -19.45
CA GLU A 390 14.07 -27.27 -18.29
C GLU A 390 14.88 -26.46 -17.25
N ALA A 391 14.30 -25.35 -16.80
CA ALA A 391 14.91 -24.43 -15.86
C ALA A 391 15.49 -25.13 -14.62
N TYR A 392 16.56 -24.59 -14.06
CA TYR A 392 17.12 -25.07 -12.80
C TYR A 392 16.17 -24.73 -11.66
N LEU A 393 15.57 -25.74 -11.01
CA LEU A 393 14.46 -25.58 -10.09
C LEU A 393 14.89 -25.83 -8.64
N ALA A 394 14.73 -24.83 -7.78
CA ALA A 394 14.97 -24.89 -6.34
C ALA A 394 13.67 -24.56 -5.57
N VAL A 395 13.08 -25.56 -4.93
CA VAL A 395 11.93 -25.38 -4.04
C VAL A 395 12.42 -25.30 -2.59
N GLU A 396 11.88 -24.38 -1.78
CA GLU A 396 12.20 -24.31 -0.36
C GLU A 396 11.87 -25.63 0.34
N ARG A 397 12.81 -26.15 1.12
CA ARG A 397 12.70 -27.45 1.79
C ARG A 397 12.19 -27.28 3.22
N ARG A 398 10.97 -26.73 3.35
CA ARG A 398 10.24 -26.57 4.61
C ARG A 398 8.80 -27.02 4.43
N SER A 399 8.14 -27.42 5.50
CA SER A 399 6.69 -27.76 5.51
C SER A 399 6.27 -28.57 4.28
N SER A 400 5.36 -28.06 3.48
CA SER A 400 4.88 -28.66 2.22
C SER A 400 5.95 -28.82 1.14
N GLY A 401 7.03 -28.04 1.19
CA GLY A 401 8.12 -28.14 0.22
C GLY A 401 8.83 -29.50 0.18
N TYR A 402 8.82 -30.24 1.27
CA TYR A 402 9.32 -31.64 1.24
C TYR A 402 8.49 -32.53 0.32
N SER A 403 7.15 -32.43 0.36
CA SER A 403 6.26 -33.21 -0.51
C SER A 403 6.39 -32.80 -1.96
N VAL A 404 6.49 -31.48 -2.24
CA VAL A 404 6.68 -30.93 -3.58
C VAL A 404 8.01 -31.41 -4.19
N ASN A 405 9.12 -31.31 -3.45
CA ASN A 405 10.44 -31.76 -3.90
C ASN A 405 10.46 -33.27 -4.19
N ARG A 406 9.84 -34.07 -3.31
CA ARG A 406 9.72 -35.52 -3.50
C ARG A 406 8.91 -35.85 -4.72
N MET A 407 7.77 -35.18 -4.93
CA MET A 407 6.94 -35.41 -6.11
C MET A 407 7.65 -35.05 -7.40
N LEU A 408 8.33 -33.89 -7.45
CA LEU A 408 9.12 -33.46 -8.61
C LEU A 408 10.22 -34.45 -8.97
N ARG A 409 10.90 -35.04 -7.97
CA ARG A 409 11.97 -36.00 -8.18
C ARG A 409 11.43 -37.41 -8.53
N ASP A 410 10.57 -37.97 -7.64
CA ASP A 410 10.26 -39.40 -7.64
C ASP A 410 9.10 -39.76 -8.58
N GLN A 411 8.13 -38.88 -8.74
CA GLN A 411 6.94 -39.13 -9.52
C GLN A 411 6.98 -38.45 -10.89
N LEU A 412 7.46 -37.20 -10.94
CA LEU A 412 7.46 -36.39 -12.15
C LEU A 412 8.79 -36.48 -12.92
N GLY A 413 9.86 -36.97 -12.28
CA GLY A 413 11.16 -37.13 -12.91
C GLY A 413 11.75 -35.84 -13.46
N TYR A 414 11.55 -34.69 -12.76
CA TYR A 414 12.03 -33.40 -13.24
C TYR A 414 13.57 -33.40 -13.32
N PRO A 415 14.19 -33.06 -14.45
CA PRO A 415 15.58 -33.38 -14.71
C PRO A 415 16.60 -32.44 -14.05
N ASN A 416 16.21 -31.25 -13.62
CA ASN A 416 17.12 -30.18 -13.27
C ASN A 416 16.80 -29.54 -11.90
N LEU A 417 16.71 -30.41 -10.87
CA LEU A 417 16.45 -30.01 -9.49
C LEU A 417 17.71 -29.55 -8.79
N HIS A 418 17.57 -28.52 -7.95
CA HIS A 418 18.60 -28.12 -7.00
C HIS A 418 18.78 -29.19 -5.92
N ILE A 419 20.03 -29.57 -5.65
CA ILE A 419 20.40 -30.56 -4.64
C ILE A 419 21.49 -29.97 -3.77
N GLU A 420 21.20 -29.81 -2.48
CA GLU A 420 22.21 -29.44 -1.49
C GLU A 420 22.94 -30.69 -1.00
N VAL A 421 24.26 -30.70 -1.11
CA VAL A 421 25.11 -31.79 -0.61
C VAL A 421 25.72 -31.35 0.72
N ASP A 422 25.49 -32.14 1.77
CA ASP A 422 26.17 -31.97 3.05
C ASP A 422 27.60 -32.44 2.91
N PRO A 423 28.63 -31.55 3.06
CA PRO A 423 30.03 -31.94 2.85
C PRO A 423 30.50 -32.96 3.90
N ASP A 424 29.83 -33.09 5.02
CA ASP A 424 30.18 -34.01 6.10
C ASP A 424 29.53 -35.41 5.93
N LYS A 425 28.70 -35.61 4.89
CA LYS A 425 28.04 -36.89 4.57
C LYS A 425 28.57 -37.50 3.30
N PRO A 426 28.77 -38.83 3.27
CA PRO A 426 29.18 -39.49 2.04
C PRO A 426 28.11 -39.30 0.96
N TRP A 427 28.46 -38.73 -0.16
CA TRP A 427 27.57 -38.36 -1.27
C TRP A 427 26.87 -39.55 -1.95
N LYS A 428 27.03 -40.76 -1.46
CA LYS A 428 26.27 -41.94 -1.85
C LYS A 428 24.86 -42.01 -1.30
N GLU A 429 24.53 -41.17 -0.30
CA GLU A 429 23.22 -41.08 0.33
C GLU A 429 22.58 -39.73 0.00
N ILE A 430 22.38 -39.41 -1.29
CA ILE A 430 21.51 -38.31 -1.69
C ILE A 430 20.09 -38.72 -1.34
N ASP A 431 19.71 -38.45 -0.12
CA ASP A 431 18.39 -38.68 0.41
C ASP A 431 17.41 -37.66 -0.17
N ALA A 432 16.12 -38.01 -0.15
CA ALA A 432 15.02 -37.11 -0.49
C ALA A 432 15.08 -35.76 0.25
N TYR A 433 15.72 -35.75 1.43
CA TYR A 433 15.90 -34.57 2.27
C TYR A 433 16.90 -33.54 1.74
N ASN A 434 17.71 -33.88 0.74
CA ASN A 434 18.71 -32.96 0.17
C ASN A 434 18.24 -32.28 -1.12
N VAL A 435 17.09 -32.69 -1.67
CA VAL A 435 16.49 -32.03 -2.84
C VAL A 435 15.79 -30.73 -2.43
N GLY A 436 16.06 -29.66 -3.14
CA GLY A 436 15.57 -28.31 -2.84
C GLY A 436 16.49 -27.50 -1.94
N HIS A 437 16.15 -26.25 -1.71
CA HIS A 437 16.93 -25.29 -0.92
C HIS A 437 16.45 -25.23 0.54
N MET A 438 17.38 -25.19 1.52
CA MET A 438 17.05 -25.01 2.94
C MET A 438 17.28 -23.57 3.38
N THR A 439 16.19 -22.84 3.60
CA THR A 439 16.26 -21.52 4.25
C THR A 439 16.51 -21.70 5.75
N SER A 440 17.59 -21.18 6.24
CA SER A 440 18.05 -21.29 7.61
C SER A 440 18.54 -19.95 8.17
N GLY A 441 18.81 -19.89 9.47
CA GLY A 441 19.42 -18.71 10.09
C GLY A 441 20.79 -18.34 9.51
N LYS A 442 21.45 -19.24 8.77
CA LYS A 442 22.73 -19.00 8.08
C LYS A 442 22.52 -18.60 6.60
N THR A 443 21.58 -19.25 5.89
CA THR A 443 21.36 -19.01 4.45
C THR A 443 20.49 -17.77 4.21
N LYS A 444 19.47 -17.51 5.01
CA LYS A 444 18.57 -16.35 4.83
C LYS A 444 19.30 -15.00 4.82
N PRO A 445 20.25 -14.69 5.73
CA PRO A 445 21.03 -13.45 5.64
C PRO A 445 21.84 -13.32 4.35
N ASN A 446 22.41 -14.42 3.85
CA ASN A 446 23.16 -14.43 2.59
C ASN A 446 22.24 -14.20 1.39
N MET A 447 21.06 -14.82 1.36
CA MET A 447 20.04 -14.60 0.32
C MET A 447 19.61 -13.11 0.29
N ILE A 448 19.34 -12.52 1.45
CA ILE A 448 19.01 -11.09 1.58
C ILE A 448 20.16 -10.21 1.05
N ALA A 449 21.41 -10.52 1.42
CA ALA A 449 22.56 -9.75 0.99
C ALA A 449 22.77 -9.84 -0.54
N MET A 450 22.69 -11.03 -1.13
CA MET A 450 22.85 -11.25 -2.57
C MET A 450 21.72 -10.58 -3.37
N PHE A 451 20.47 -10.70 -2.92
CA PHE A 451 19.34 -10.05 -3.57
C PHE A 451 19.44 -8.52 -3.46
N GLY A 452 19.81 -7.99 -2.28
CA GLY A 452 20.05 -6.57 -2.07
C GLY A 452 21.18 -6.01 -2.95
N GLU A 453 22.24 -6.77 -3.15
CA GLU A 453 23.33 -6.40 -4.08
C GLU A 453 22.84 -6.38 -5.52
N ALA A 454 22.11 -7.41 -5.97
CA ALA A 454 21.55 -7.46 -7.32
C ALA A 454 20.58 -6.30 -7.59
N LEU A 455 19.78 -5.91 -6.59
CA LEU A 455 18.96 -4.70 -6.65
C LEU A 455 19.80 -3.42 -6.75
N ARG A 456 20.84 -3.30 -5.93
CA ARG A 456 21.69 -2.11 -5.85
C ARG A 456 22.47 -1.88 -7.14
N THR A 457 23.04 -2.93 -7.72
CA THR A 457 23.79 -2.88 -8.99
C THR A 457 22.88 -2.69 -10.20
N GLY A 458 21.59 -3.04 -10.09
CA GLY A 458 20.63 -3.02 -11.18
C GLY A 458 20.67 -4.27 -12.06
N ASP A 459 21.33 -5.32 -11.58
CA ASP A 459 21.37 -6.61 -12.27
C ASP A 459 20.00 -7.30 -12.20
N PHE A 460 19.30 -7.22 -11.06
CA PHE A 460 17.94 -7.73 -10.94
C PHE A 460 16.91 -6.74 -11.49
N THR A 461 16.02 -7.23 -12.34
CA THR A 461 14.88 -6.50 -12.88
C THR A 461 13.59 -7.31 -12.75
N THR A 462 12.48 -6.62 -12.46
CA THR A 462 11.15 -7.21 -12.44
C THR A 462 10.14 -6.33 -13.13
N TYR A 463 9.10 -6.96 -13.66
CA TYR A 463 7.92 -6.34 -14.27
C TYR A 463 6.67 -6.54 -13.40
N ASP A 464 6.76 -7.39 -12.35
CA ASP A 464 5.65 -7.78 -11.50
C ASP A 464 5.44 -6.80 -10.35
N GLU A 465 4.27 -6.19 -10.33
CA GLU A 465 3.84 -5.27 -9.28
C GLU A 465 3.72 -5.97 -7.91
N ASP A 466 3.31 -7.25 -7.87
CA ASP A 466 3.16 -7.97 -6.61
C ASP A 466 4.52 -8.28 -5.98
N LEU A 467 5.52 -8.70 -6.78
CA LEU A 467 6.89 -8.84 -6.29
C LEU A 467 7.46 -7.51 -5.81
N LEU A 468 7.22 -6.42 -6.56
CA LEU A 468 7.68 -5.10 -6.13
C LEU A 468 7.11 -4.73 -4.76
N ARG A 469 5.83 -5.01 -4.51
CA ARG A 469 5.21 -4.75 -3.20
C ARG A 469 5.85 -5.55 -2.09
N GLU A 470 6.09 -6.84 -2.31
CA GLU A 470 6.76 -7.66 -1.30
C GLU A 470 8.20 -7.17 -1.02
N ILE A 471 8.97 -6.76 -2.06
CA ILE A 471 10.27 -6.10 -1.89
C ILE A 471 10.16 -4.87 -0.98
N GLN A 472 9.11 -4.11 -1.14
CA GLN A 472 8.90 -2.86 -0.42
C GLN A 472 8.43 -3.06 1.03
N THR A 473 7.65 -4.12 1.27
CA THR A 473 7.12 -4.47 2.59
C THR A 473 8.02 -5.41 3.38
N TYR A 474 9.13 -5.87 2.80
CA TYR A 474 10.07 -6.74 3.47
C TYR A 474 10.92 -5.97 4.49
N THR A 475 10.74 -6.26 5.78
CA THR A 475 11.29 -5.48 6.89
C THR A 475 12.08 -6.32 7.87
N TYR A 476 12.96 -5.66 8.65
CA TYR A 476 13.50 -6.25 9.86
C TYR A 476 12.53 -6.04 11.02
N GLU A 477 12.14 -7.14 11.67
CA GLU A 477 11.31 -7.12 12.87
C GLU A 477 12.07 -7.71 14.05
N GLU A 478 11.96 -7.06 15.21
CA GLU A 478 12.49 -7.56 16.46
C GLU A 478 11.37 -8.29 17.21
N ASN A 479 11.56 -9.58 17.46
CA ASN A 479 10.59 -10.36 18.22
C ASN A 479 10.66 -10.04 19.74
N ALA A 480 9.67 -10.51 20.50
CA ALA A 480 9.60 -10.29 21.95
C ALA A 480 10.83 -10.78 22.75
N ALA A 481 11.69 -11.60 22.15
CA ALA A 481 12.94 -12.09 22.71
C ALA A 481 14.17 -11.27 22.29
N GLY A 482 13.98 -10.11 21.60
CA GLY A 482 15.06 -9.24 21.14
C GLY A 482 15.83 -9.78 19.92
N ARG A 483 15.32 -10.80 19.23
CA ARG A 483 15.94 -11.36 18.04
C ARG A 483 15.38 -10.69 16.80
N VAL A 484 16.27 -10.10 15.99
CA VAL A 484 15.92 -9.49 14.71
C VAL A 484 15.75 -10.57 13.63
N THR A 485 14.59 -10.59 12.99
CA THR A 485 14.27 -11.44 11.83
C THR A 485 13.82 -10.57 10.68
N ALA A 486 14.02 -11.01 9.44
CA ALA A 486 13.49 -10.31 8.27
C ALA A 486 12.32 -11.08 7.68
N GLY A 487 11.26 -10.36 7.29
CA GLY A 487 10.03 -10.93 6.72
C GLY A 487 9.08 -9.85 6.23
N GLY A 488 7.92 -10.27 5.73
CA GLY A 488 6.83 -9.36 5.41
C GLY A 488 6.36 -8.61 6.65
N SER A 489 6.15 -7.32 6.55
CA SER A 489 5.73 -6.48 7.68
C SER A 489 4.26 -6.70 8.03
N GLY A 490 3.96 -7.02 9.28
CA GLY A 490 2.59 -7.26 9.76
C GLY A 490 1.91 -8.41 9.01
N ASP A 491 0.75 -8.14 8.37
CA ASP A 491 0.02 -9.12 7.52
C ASP A 491 0.51 -9.15 6.06
N ALA A 492 1.67 -8.54 5.73
CA ALA A 492 2.17 -8.55 4.37
C ALA A 492 2.79 -9.92 4.04
N HIS A 493 2.43 -10.46 2.87
CA HIS A 493 3.02 -11.67 2.34
C HIS A 493 4.47 -11.42 1.90
N ASP A 494 5.32 -12.46 2.00
CA ASP A 494 6.71 -12.44 1.54
C ASP A 494 7.06 -13.68 0.66
N ASP A 495 6.04 -14.33 0.10
CA ASP A 495 6.18 -15.59 -0.63
C ASP A 495 6.91 -15.40 -1.97
N ILE A 496 6.55 -14.36 -2.75
CA ILE A 496 7.17 -14.10 -4.06
C ILE A 496 8.62 -13.61 -3.87
N ILE A 497 8.86 -12.74 -2.90
CA ILE A 497 10.22 -12.26 -2.64
C ILE A 497 11.12 -13.37 -2.10
N MET A 498 10.58 -14.31 -1.29
CA MET A 498 11.32 -15.48 -0.86
C MET A 498 11.68 -16.37 -2.05
N ALA A 499 10.72 -16.65 -2.94
CA ALA A 499 10.97 -17.36 -4.19
C ALA A 499 12.03 -16.65 -5.07
N ALA A 500 11.96 -15.32 -5.19
CA ALA A 500 12.95 -14.53 -5.92
C ALA A 500 14.36 -14.59 -5.29
N MET A 501 14.45 -14.49 -3.96
CA MET A 501 15.71 -14.61 -3.23
C MET A 501 16.32 -16.00 -3.37
N ILE A 502 15.50 -17.07 -3.34
CA ILE A 502 15.96 -18.44 -3.62
C ILE A 502 16.51 -18.51 -5.03
N ALA A 503 15.79 -18.02 -6.04
CA ALA A 503 16.23 -18.05 -7.44
C ALA A 503 17.58 -17.33 -7.63
N VAL A 504 17.73 -16.13 -7.07
CA VAL A 504 19.01 -15.37 -7.13
C VAL A 504 20.13 -16.13 -6.43
N TYR A 505 19.86 -16.73 -5.26
CA TYR A 505 20.86 -17.45 -4.46
C TYR A 505 21.36 -18.71 -5.18
N VAL A 506 20.44 -19.52 -5.74
CA VAL A 506 20.83 -20.78 -6.40
C VAL A 506 21.29 -20.60 -7.84
N ARG A 507 21.18 -19.39 -8.41
CA ARG A 507 21.57 -19.09 -9.80
C ARG A 507 23.01 -19.51 -10.13
N GLU A 508 23.94 -19.38 -9.19
CA GLU A 508 25.36 -19.72 -9.37
C GLU A 508 25.57 -21.22 -9.67
N TYR A 509 24.62 -22.05 -9.26
CA TYR A 509 24.65 -23.49 -9.50
C TYR A 509 23.94 -23.91 -10.80
N ALA A 510 23.26 -22.97 -11.46
CA ALA A 510 22.54 -23.24 -12.70
C ALA A 510 23.53 -23.45 -13.86
N PRO A 511 23.33 -24.48 -14.71
CA PRO A 511 24.19 -24.70 -15.88
C PRO A 511 24.05 -23.57 -16.89
N VAL A 512 25.14 -22.92 -17.23
CA VAL A 512 25.19 -21.73 -18.10
C VAL A 512 24.90 -22.03 -19.57
N SER A 513 25.07 -23.27 -20.01
CA SER A 513 24.66 -23.73 -21.36
C SER A 513 24.38 -25.23 -21.35
N ARG A 514 23.37 -25.68 -22.09
CA ARG A 514 23.10 -27.11 -22.30
C ARG A 514 23.78 -27.62 -23.56
N SER A 515 24.88 -28.34 -23.39
CA SER A 515 25.07 -29.55 -24.19
C SER A 515 24.34 -30.68 -23.47
N ARG A 516 23.63 -31.52 -24.20
CA ARG A 516 22.90 -32.72 -23.70
C ARG A 516 23.84 -33.66 -22.91
N ARG A 517 24.18 -33.35 -21.68
CA ARG A 517 24.90 -34.25 -20.76
C ARG A 517 24.35 -34.10 -19.36
N ALA A 518 24.28 -35.24 -18.66
CA ALA A 518 23.76 -35.38 -17.30
C ALA A 518 24.17 -34.26 -16.36
N ALA A 519 23.23 -33.80 -15.53
CA ALA A 519 23.43 -32.73 -14.56
C ALA A 519 24.66 -33.03 -13.67
N PRO A 520 25.61 -32.10 -13.53
CA PRO A 520 26.66 -32.25 -12.55
C PRO A 520 26.07 -32.03 -11.15
N VAL A 521 26.40 -32.92 -10.23
CA VAL A 521 26.20 -32.75 -8.80
C VAL A 521 27.20 -31.68 -8.34
N HIS A 522 26.75 -30.52 -7.90
CA HIS A 522 27.62 -29.49 -7.37
C HIS A 522 27.73 -29.61 -5.86
N LEU A 523 28.95 -29.73 -5.38
CA LEU A 523 29.30 -29.69 -3.97
C LEU A 523 29.28 -28.23 -3.49
N VAL A 524 28.46 -27.94 -2.49
CA VAL A 524 28.50 -26.66 -1.75
C VAL A 524 29.50 -26.86 -0.59
N ALA A 525 30.56 -26.12 -0.58
CA ALA A 525 31.56 -26.10 0.48
C ALA A 525 31.11 -25.29 1.71
#